data_d7c8cb222746d1711d5f0d26b215ae3a
#
_entry.id   d7c8cb222746d1711d5f0d26b215ae3a
#
_cell.length_a   1.000
_cell.length_b   1.000
_cell.length_c   1.000
_cell.angle_alpha   90.00
_cell.angle_beta   90.00
_cell.angle_gamma   90.00
#
_symmetry.space_group_name_H-M   'P 1'
#
loop_
_entity.id
_entity.type
_entity.pdbx_description
1 polymer ?
#
loop_
_entity_poly.entity_id
_entity_poly.type
_entity_poly.pdbx_seq_one_letter_code
_entity_poly.pdbx_strand_id
1 'polypeptide(L)'
;MPELPEVEVTRMGIASHLKDRRIVGVLVRDGRLRRPVNEDLAELLVGQRIQALERRGKYLLLHLDQGQLLLHLGMSGSLRVLPRHTPLRTHDHVDIYLDHDQVLRFHDPRRFGLVLWGSNWFADPLLAKLGPEPFDSCFNGAYLFRRSRGRQQPVKGFLMDNQTVVGVGNIYANESLFRSGIDPRRAAGRISLARYELLARTVVTVLQEAIAQGGTTLRDFTHPDGESGYFRLSLLAYGRAGQSCQYCGNCLREVRLAGRSTVYCPHCQH
;
A
#
# COMPACT_ATOMS: atom_id res chain seq x y z
N MET A 1 -2.63 -7.74 -2.63
CA MET A 1 -2.93 -6.30 -2.82
C MET A 1 -1.77 -5.54 -2.21
N PRO A 2 -1.08 -4.70 -2.95
CA PRO A 2 -0.03 -3.85 -2.39
C PRO A 2 -0.55 -3.03 -1.21
N GLU A 3 0.14 -3.12 -0.08
CA GLU A 3 -0.08 -2.30 1.11
C GLU A 3 1.04 -1.25 1.19
N LEU A 4 1.17 -0.52 2.29
CA LEU A 4 2.16 0.55 2.39
C LEU A 4 3.59 0.10 2.07
N PRO A 5 4.12 -1.03 2.58
CA PRO A 5 5.48 -1.44 2.28
C PRO A 5 5.73 -1.69 0.79
N GLU A 6 4.81 -2.37 0.09
CA GLU A 6 4.97 -2.64 -1.34
C GLU A 6 4.95 -1.35 -2.17
N VAL A 7 4.10 -0.39 -1.79
CA VAL A 7 4.03 0.92 -2.45
C VAL A 7 5.30 1.73 -2.18
N GLU A 8 5.83 1.69 -0.95
CA GLU A 8 7.09 2.38 -0.59
C GLU A 8 8.29 1.79 -1.32
N VAL A 9 8.40 0.46 -1.38
CA VAL A 9 9.46 -0.23 -2.13
C VAL A 9 9.38 0.13 -3.62
N THR A 10 8.16 0.15 -4.20
CA THR A 10 7.96 0.61 -5.58
C THR A 10 8.45 2.05 -5.73
N ARG A 11 8.06 2.96 -4.83
CA ARG A 11 8.50 4.37 -4.84
C ARG A 11 10.03 4.46 -4.82
N MET A 12 10.68 3.76 -3.90
CA MET A 12 12.14 3.76 -3.76
C MET A 12 12.82 3.24 -5.03
N GLY A 13 12.31 2.15 -5.59
CA GLY A 13 12.89 1.53 -6.79
C GLY A 13 12.81 2.38 -8.05
N ILE A 14 11.76 3.22 -8.20
CA ILE A 14 11.58 4.03 -9.41
C ILE A 14 12.00 5.50 -9.23
N ALA A 15 12.15 6.00 -8.01
CA ALA A 15 12.34 7.43 -7.73
C ALA A 15 13.58 8.03 -8.41
N SER A 16 14.72 7.32 -8.37
CA SER A 16 15.98 7.76 -8.99
C SER A 16 15.91 7.84 -10.51
N HIS A 17 15.07 7.01 -11.13
CA HIS A 17 14.87 6.98 -12.57
C HIS A 17 13.92 8.09 -13.06
N LEU A 18 13.08 8.63 -12.18
CA LEU A 18 12.03 9.60 -12.53
C LEU A 18 12.43 11.03 -12.22
N LYS A 19 13.19 11.25 -11.13
CA LYS A 19 13.53 12.60 -10.66
C LYS A 19 14.25 13.39 -11.73
N ASP A 20 13.83 14.63 -11.95
CA ASP A 20 14.36 15.60 -12.91
C ASP A 20 14.20 15.18 -14.39
N ARG A 21 13.48 14.10 -14.68
CA ARG A 21 13.21 13.66 -16.04
C ARG A 21 12.04 14.39 -16.66
N ARG A 22 12.15 14.65 -17.97
CA ARG A 22 11.09 15.25 -18.78
C ARG A 22 10.21 14.15 -19.39
N ILE A 23 8.91 14.33 -19.34
CA ILE A 23 7.95 13.47 -20.03
C ILE A 23 7.92 13.88 -21.51
N VAL A 24 8.26 12.97 -22.40
CA VAL A 24 8.33 13.22 -23.85
C VAL A 24 7.17 12.56 -24.61
N GLY A 25 6.36 11.76 -23.94
CA GLY A 25 5.19 11.14 -24.54
C GLY A 25 4.37 10.38 -23.51
N VAL A 26 3.08 10.18 -23.80
CA VAL A 26 2.16 9.36 -23.02
C VAL A 26 1.32 8.52 -23.97
N LEU A 27 1.15 7.24 -23.66
CA LEU A 27 0.29 6.33 -24.41
C LEU A 27 -0.64 5.61 -23.46
N VAL A 28 -1.94 5.89 -23.58
CA VAL A 28 -3.01 5.18 -22.87
C VAL A 28 -3.60 4.16 -23.83
N ARG A 29 -3.36 2.85 -23.58
CA ARG A 29 -3.92 1.74 -24.39
C ARG A 29 -5.32 1.37 -23.94
N ASP A 30 -5.54 1.38 -22.63
CA ASP A 30 -6.84 1.12 -22.04
C ASP A 30 -7.01 1.98 -20.77
N GLY A 31 -7.81 3.02 -20.89
CA GLY A 31 -8.11 3.96 -19.81
C GLY A 31 -9.16 3.48 -18.82
N ARG A 32 -9.76 2.30 -19.00
CA ARG A 32 -10.83 1.74 -18.16
C ARG A 32 -10.27 1.13 -16.87
N LEU A 33 -9.70 1.96 -16.01
CA LEU A 33 -9.29 1.61 -14.66
C LEU A 33 -10.44 1.83 -13.66
N ARG A 34 -10.15 1.72 -12.35
CA ARG A 34 -11.14 1.97 -11.28
C ARG A 34 -11.87 3.31 -11.41
N ARG A 35 -11.15 4.36 -11.82
CA ARG A 35 -11.67 5.59 -12.42
C ARG A 35 -11.05 5.69 -13.80
N PRO A 36 -11.76 6.16 -14.80
CA PRO A 36 -11.20 6.35 -16.14
C PRO A 36 -9.95 7.25 -16.08
N VAL A 37 -8.94 6.91 -16.84
CA VAL A 37 -7.78 7.78 -17.07
C VAL A 37 -8.26 9.03 -17.79
N ASN A 38 -7.66 10.20 -17.46
CA ASN A 38 -7.97 11.45 -18.16
C ASN A 38 -7.76 11.29 -19.67
N GLU A 39 -8.74 11.65 -20.48
CA GLU A 39 -8.65 11.54 -21.96
C GLU A 39 -7.54 12.41 -22.53
N ASP A 40 -7.33 13.58 -21.95
CA ASP A 40 -6.30 14.57 -22.26
C ASP A 40 -4.96 14.33 -21.51
N LEU A 41 -4.75 13.14 -20.92
CA LEU A 41 -3.57 12.88 -20.11
C LEU A 41 -2.25 13.17 -20.84
N ALA A 42 -2.18 12.89 -22.15
CA ALA A 42 -0.98 13.16 -22.93
C ALA A 42 -0.71 14.67 -23.05
N GLU A 43 -1.74 15.47 -23.30
CA GLU A 43 -1.63 16.94 -23.39
C GLU A 43 -1.21 17.55 -22.05
N LEU A 44 -1.75 17.00 -20.95
CA LEU A 44 -1.46 17.45 -19.59
C LEU A 44 -0.03 17.13 -19.14
N LEU A 45 0.55 16.02 -19.58
CA LEU A 45 1.84 15.54 -19.05
C LEU A 45 3.04 15.83 -19.96
N VAL A 46 2.87 15.83 -21.30
CA VAL A 46 4.00 15.97 -22.23
C VAL A 46 4.65 17.34 -22.09
N GLY A 47 5.98 17.34 -22.03
CA GLY A 47 6.81 18.53 -21.82
C GLY A 47 7.07 18.84 -20.34
N GLN A 48 6.30 18.32 -19.39
CA GLN A 48 6.51 18.56 -17.97
C GLN A 48 7.72 17.79 -17.43
N ARG A 49 8.36 18.35 -16.40
CA ARG A 49 9.44 17.71 -15.64
C ARG A 49 8.86 17.07 -14.37
N ILE A 50 9.36 15.90 -14.01
CA ILE A 50 9.05 15.23 -12.75
C ILE A 50 9.95 15.80 -11.66
N GLN A 51 9.38 16.55 -10.72
CA GLN A 51 10.08 17.22 -9.62
C GLN A 51 10.38 16.26 -8.46
N ALA A 52 9.38 15.46 -8.08
CA ALA A 52 9.47 14.53 -6.97
C ALA A 52 8.49 13.37 -7.11
N LEU A 53 8.76 12.29 -6.38
CA LEU A 53 7.85 11.17 -6.20
C LEU A 53 7.62 10.95 -4.71
N GLU A 54 6.40 11.19 -4.26
CA GLU A 54 5.97 11.03 -2.87
C GLU A 54 5.00 9.85 -2.71
N ARG A 55 4.89 9.34 -1.49
CA ARG A 55 3.88 8.37 -1.10
C ARG A 55 2.96 8.97 -0.04
N ARG A 56 1.66 8.73 -0.21
CA ARG A 56 0.66 8.99 0.82
C ARG A 56 -0.20 7.73 0.99
N GLY A 57 -0.06 7.02 2.10
CA GLY A 57 -0.71 5.73 2.32
C GLY A 57 -0.31 4.71 1.26
N LYS A 58 -1.27 4.32 0.42
CA LYS A 58 -1.06 3.39 -0.72
C LYS A 58 -1.08 4.11 -2.08
N TYR A 59 -1.01 5.43 -2.08
CA TYR A 59 -0.94 6.27 -3.28
C TYR A 59 0.48 6.75 -3.52
N LEU A 60 0.84 6.90 -4.78
CA LEU A 60 2.05 7.57 -5.26
C LEU A 60 1.64 8.88 -5.94
N LEU A 61 2.39 9.92 -5.68
CA LEU A 61 2.18 11.25 -6.24
C LEU A 61 3.44 11.67 -6.98
N LEU A 62 3.38 11.75 -8.31
CA LEU A 62 4.41 12.40 -9.11
C LEU A 62 4.10 13.89 -9.14
N HIS A 63 4.97 14.68 -8.53
CA HIS A 63 4.92 16.13 -8.61
C HIS A 63 5.53 16.57 -9.94
N LEU A 64 4.81 17.37 -10.68
CA LEU A 64 5.19 17.87 -12.00
C LEU A 64 5.42 19.40 -11.95
N ASP A 65 5.87 20.00 -13.05
CA ASP A 65 5.96 21.46 -13.15
C ASP A 65 4.60 22.12 -12.89
N GLN A 66 3.52 21.46 -13.33
CA GLN A 66 2.15 21.87 -13.05
C GLN A 66 1.34 20.64 -12.62
N GLY A 67 0.72 20.71 -11.43
CA GLY A 67 -0.12 19.65 -10.92
C GLY A 67 0.65 18.39 -10.49
N GLN A 68 -0.10 17.31 -10.37
CA GLN A 68 0.39 16.04 -9.83
C GLN A 68 -0.30 14.87 -10.53
N LEU A 69 0.47 13.83 -10.86
CA LEU A 69 -0.10 12.55 -11.28
C LEU A 69 -0.24 11.64 -10.07
N LEU A 70 -1.47 11.27 -9.74
CA LEU A 70 -1.81 10.31 -8.70
C LEU A 70 -1.86 8.91 -9.29
N LEU A 71 -1.11 7.99 -8.66
CA LEU A 71 -1.06 6.59 -9.02
C LEU A 71 -1.48 5.73 -7.83
N HIS A 72 -2.23 4.66 -8.10
CA HIS A 72 -2.59 3.65 -7.11
C HIS A 72 -2.51 2.26 -7.75
N LEU A 73 -1.81 1.34 -7.11
CA LEU A 73 -1.55 0.01 -7.69
C LEU A 73 -2.77 -0.94 -7.64
N GLY A 74 -3.84 -0.56 -7.00
CA GLY A 74 -5.03 -1.40 -6.87
C GLY A 74 -4.76 -2.68 -6.10
N MET A 75 -5.04 -3.82 -6.72
CA MET A 75 -4.84 -5.14 -6.12
C MET A 75 -3.71 -5.95 -6.74
N SER A 76 -3.40 -5.70 -8.00
CA SER A 76 -2.43 -6.46 -8.82
C SER A 76 -1.59 -5.55 -9.71
N GLY A 77 -1.75 -4.24 -9.58
CA GLY A 77 -1.01 -3.29 -10.39
C GLY A 77 0.45 -3.19 -9.99
N SER A 78 1.28 -2.85 -10.97
CA SER A 78 2.71 -2.57 -10.79
C SER A 78 3.13 -1.39 -11.66
N LEU A 79 4.17 -0.69 -11.20
CA LEU A 79 4.87 0.35 -11.94
C LEU A 79 6.30 -0.11 -12.19
N ARG A 80 6.74 -0.02 -13.43
CA ARG A 80 8.08 -0.44 -13.83
C ARG A 80 8.72 0.65 -14.70
N VAL A 81 9.98 0.96 -14.43
CA VAL A 81 10.80 1.74 -15.35
C VAL A 81 11.58 0.76 -16.21
N LEU A 82 11.41 0.85 -17.53
CA LEU A 82 11.91 -0.12 -18.50
C LEU A 82 12.56 0.64 -19.67
N PRO A 83 13.47 0.01 -20.44
CA PRO A 83 13.87 0.52 -21.73
C PRO A 83 12.65 0.75 -22.63
N ARG A 84 12.64 1.85 -23.40
CA ARG A 84 11.49 2.30 -24.21
C ARG A 84 10.93 1.21 -25.13
N HIS A 85 11.80 0.38 -25.68
CA HIS A 85 11.44 -0.67 -26.64
C HIS A 85 11.11 -2.02 -26.02
N THR A 86 10.99 -2.09 -24.67
CA THR A 86 10.62 -3.34 -24.00
C THR A 86 9.27 -3.84 -24.50
N PRO A 87 9.17 -5.12 -24.93
CA PRO A 87 7.92 -5.69 -25.42
C PRO A 87 6.77 -5.53 -24.43
N LEU A 88 5.58 -5.32 -24.98
CA LEU A 88 4.35 -5.16 -24.20
C LEU A 88 3.90 -6.52 -23.64
N ARG A 89 3.36 -6.47 -22.43
CA ARG A 89 2.62 -7.59 -21.83
C ARG A 89 1.12 -7.30 -21.89
N THR A 90 0.31 -8.33 -21.88
CA THR A 90 -1.13 -8.20 -21.65
C THR A 90 -1.35 -7.41 -20.36
N HIS A 91 -2.27 -6.42 -20.38
CA HIS A 91 -2.59 -5.52 -19.26
C HIS A 91 -1.55 -4.41 -18.96
N ASP A 92 -0.62 -4.14 -19.87
CA ASP A 92 0.15 -2.88 -19.85
C ASP A 92 -0.75 -1.75 -20.38
N HIS A 93 -1.32 -0.95 -19.48
CA HIS A 93 -2.39 -0.01 -19.82
C HIS A 93 -1.91 1.40 -20.15
N VAL A 94 -0.91 1.89 -19.42
CA VAL A 94 -0.38 3.26 -19.58
C VAL A 94 1.13 3.24 -19.62
N ASP A 95 1.70 3.92 -20.63
CA ASP A 95 3.12 4.21 -20.75
C ASP A 95 3.37 5.71 -20.68
N ILE A 96 4.32 6.13 -19.86
CA ILE A 96 4.84 7.49 -19.76
C ILE A 96 6.30 7.45 -20.20
N TYR A 97 6.58 8.00 -21.38
CA TYR A 97 7.91 8.01 -21.98
C TYR A 97 8.76 9.15 -21.42
N LEU A 98 10.00 8.84 -21.06
CA LEU A 98 10.96 9.77 -20.48
C LEU A 98 12.06 10.14 -21.49
N ASP A 99 12.75 11.25 -21.24
CA ASP A 99 13.74 11.87 -22.13
C ASP A 99 15.06 11.08 -22.31
N HIS A 100 15.26 9.95 -21.62
CA HIS A 100 16.48 9.13 -21.66
C HIS A 100 16.22 7.69 -22.06
N ASP A 101 15.34 7.49 -23.05
CA ASP A 101 15.00 6.21 -23.67
C ASP A 101 14.41 5.18 -22.68
N GLN A 102 13.75 5.65 -21.63
CA GLN A 102 13.01 4.84 -20.67
C GLN A 102 11.51 5.12 -20.72
N VAL A 103 10.74 4.19 -20.17
CA VAL A 103 9.29 4.31 -20.03
C VAL A 103 8.89 3.87 -18.62
N LEU A 104 8.09 4.71 -17.97
CA LEU A 104 7.33 4.32 -16.78
C LEU A 104 6.05 3.65 -17.25
N ARG A 105 5.95 2.34 -17.01
CA ARG A 105 4.84 1.50 -17.46
C ARG A 105 3.95 1.07 -16.32
N PHE A 106 2.65 1.33 -16.46
CA PHE A 106 1.63 0.88 -15.54
C PHE A 106 0.94 -0.39 -16.07
N HIS A 107 1.08 -1.47 -15.31
CA HIS A 107 0.48 -2.78 -15.57
C HIS A 107 -0.57 -3.09 -14.52
N ASP A 108 -1.80 -3.46 -14.89
CA ASP A 108 -2.85 -3.83 -13.92
C ASP A 108 -3.90 -4.80 -14.49
N PRO A 109 -3.72 -6.13 -14.31
CA PRO A 109 -4.64 -7.14 -14.84
C PRO A 109 -6.07 -6.99 -14.33
N ARG A 110 -6.26 -6.47 -13.12
CA ARG A 110 -7.59 -6.38 -12.49
C ARG A 110 -8.26 -5.02 -12.63
N ARG A 111 -7.54 -4.01 -13.15
CA ARG A 111 -8.04 -2.64 -13.38
C ARG A 111 -8.60 -1.93 -12.13
N PHE A 112 -8.09 -2.27 -10.95
CA PHE A 112 -8.44 -1.62 -9.69
C PHE A 112 -7.49 -0.48 -9.31
N GLY A 113 -6.49 -0.23 -10.13
CA GLY A 113 -5.56 0.87 -9.98
C GLY A 113 -6.14 2.21 -10.42
N LEU A 114 -5.32 3.25 -10.24
CA LEU A 114 -5.64 4.61 -10.66
C LEU A 114 -4.42 5.23 -11.35
N VAL A 115 -4.68 6.00 -12.39
CA VAL A 115 -3.73 6.91 -13.06
C VAL A 115 -4.51 8.17 -13.36
N LEU A 116 -4.37 9.20 -12.53
CA LEU A 116 -5.19 10.41 -12.59
C LEU A 116 -4.32 11.66 -12.45
N TRP A 117 -4.53 12.65 -13.30
CA TRP A 117 -3.92 13.96 -13.14
C TRP A 117 -4.85 14.92 -12.40
N GLY A 118 -4.28 15.80 -11.58
CA GLY A 118 -5.00 16.84 -10.87
C GLY A 118 -4.07 17.92 -10.30
N SER A 119 -4.62 19.09 -9.99
CA SER A 119 -3.83 20.21 -9.47
C SER A 119 -3.50 20.07 -7.98
N ASN A 120 -4.38 19.48 -7.19
CA ASN A 120 -4.21 19.34 -5.73
C ASN A 120 -4.99 18.14 -5.19
N TRP A 121 -4.29 17.03 -5.01
CA TRP A 121 -4.89 15.80 -4.50
C TRP A 121 -5.18 15.83 -3.00
N PHE A 122 -4.51 16.67 -2.22
CA PHE A 122 -4.77 16.79 -0.79
C PHE A 122 -6.15 17.38 -0.46
N ALA A 123 -6.73 18.12 -1.40
CA ALA A 123 -8.12 18.60 -1.32
C ALA A 123 -9.14 17.60 -1.88
N ASP A 124 -8.71 16.58 -2.64
CA ASP A 124 -9.59 15.57 -3.21
C ASP A 124 -10.05 14.57 -2.13
N PRO A 125 -11.31 14.10 -2.15
CA PRO A 125 -11.84 13.09 -1.23
C PRO A 125 -11.02 11.80 -1.12
N LEU A 126 -10.21 11.46 -2.13
CA LEU A 126 -9.30 10.31 -2.10
C LEU A 126 -8.22 10.44 -1.01
N LEU A 127 -7.68 11.64 -0.80
CA LEU A 127 -6.60 11.88 0.16
C LEU A 127 -7.04 12.69 1.38
N ALA A 128 -8.00 13.61 1.23
CA ALA A 128 -8.42 14.55 2.28
C ALA A 128 -8.91 13.86 3.57
N LYS A 129 -9.51 12.67 3.45
CA LYS A 129 -10.07 11.91 4.59
C LYS A 129 -9.11 10.87 5.16
N LEU A 130 -7.90 10.78 4.65
CA LEU A 130 -6.92 9.80 5.13
C LEU A 130 -6.40 10.16 6.52
N GLY A 131 -6.31 9.15 7.38
CA GLY A 131 -5.68 9.25 8.71
C GLY A 131 -4.17 9.48 8.62
N PRO A 132 -3.45 9.49 9.75
CA PRO A 132 -2.00 9.70 9.80
C PRO A 132 -1.23 8.59 9.09
N GLU A 133 -0.01 8.91 8.66
CA GLU A 133 0.98 7.91 8.29
C GLU A 133 1.42 7.15 9.55
N PRO A 134 1.71 5.84 9.43
CA PRO A 134 2.20 5.07 10.58
C PRO A 134 3.53 5.57 11.15
N PHE A 135 4.31 6.29 10.33
CA PHE A 135 5.64 6.80 10.72
C PHE A 135 5.61 8.24 11.25
N ASP A 136 4.44 8.89 11.25
CA ASP A 136 4.29 10.21 11.83
C ASP A 136 4.21 10.14 13.37
N SER A 137 4.75 11.12 14.05
CA SER A 137 4.73 11.22 15.53
C SER A 137 3.31 11.26 16.11
N CYS A 138 2.33 11.72 15.34
CA CYS A 138 0.92 11.74 15.74
C CYS A 138 0.27 10.35 15.74
N PHE A 139 0.84 9.34 15.04
CA PHE A 139 0.40 7.97 15.11
C PHE A 139 1.03 7.28 16.33
N ASN A 140 0.29 7.20 17.43
CA ASN A 140 0.73 6.61 18.68
C ASN A 140 -0.44 5.95 19.44
N GLY A 141 -0.14 5.28 20.55
CA GLY A 141 -1.12 4.57 21.35
C GLY A 141 -2.23 5.46 21.89
N ALA A 142 -1.90 6.69 22.32
CA ALA A 142 -2.88 7.65 22.81
C ALA A 142 -3.86 8.11 21.71
N TYR A 143 -3.35 8.29 20.48
CA TYR A 143 -4.18 8.57 19.30
C TYR A 143 -5.16 7.42 19.04
N LEU A 144 -4.66 6.19 18.92
CA LEU A 144 -5.49 5.00 18.67
C LEU A 144 -6.52 4.81 19.78
N PHE A 145 -6.11 4.98 21.04
CA PHE A 145 -6.99 4.89 22.19
C PHE A 145 -8.15 5.89 22.11
N ARG A 146 -7.87 7.19 21.93
CA ARG A 146 -8.92 8.22 21.80
C ARG A 146 -9.86 7.92 20.64
N ARG A 147 -9.32 7.56 19.47
CA ARG A 147 -10.11 7.33 18.25
C ARG A 147 -10.98 6.08 18.34
N SER A 148 -10.60 5.11 19.15
CA SER A 148 -11.32 3.86 19.32
C SER A 148 -12.50 3.93 20.30
N ARG A 149 -12.57 4.96 21.15
CA ARG A 149 -13.62 5.03 22.20
C ARG A 149 -15.01 4.94 21.58
N GLY A 150 -15.88 4.14 22.22
CA GLY A 150 -17.24 3.88 21.73
C GLY A 150 -17.34 2.95 20.50
N ARG A 151 -16.23 2.55 19.89
CA ARG A 151 -16.24 1.69 18.70
C ARG A 151 -16.48 0.23 19.08
N GLN A 152 -17.56 -0.36 18.54
CA GLN A 152 -17.89 -1.78 18.73
C GLN A 152 -17.28 -2.69 17.66
N GLN A 153 -16.83 -2.11 16.55
CA GLN A 153 -16.20 -2.89 15.46
C GLN A 153 -14.95 -3.64 15.95
N PRO A 154 -14.62 -4.82 15.37
CA PRO A 154 -13.39 -5.53 15.64
C PRO A 154 -12.16 -4.64 15.45
N VAL A 155 -11.17 -4.76 16.35
CA VAL A 155 -9.95 -3.94 16.30
C VAL A 155 -9.18 -4.10 15.00
N LYS A 156 -9.25 -5.27 14.35
CA LYS A 156 -8.67 -5.44 13.03
C LYS A 156 -9.30 -4.53 11.98
N GLY A 157 -10.63 -4.46 11.95
CA GLY A 157 -11.35 -3.57 11.04
C GLY A 157 -11.06 -2.10 11.32
N PHE A 158 -10.96 -1.73 12.61
CA PHE A 158 -10.56 -0.40 13.04
C PHE A 158 -9.15 -0.03 12.57
N LEU A 159 -8.18 -0.95 12.67
CA LEU A 159 -6.81 -0.73 12.22
C LEU A 159 -6.68 -0.64 10.69
N MET A 160 -7.53 -1.36 9.95
CA MET A 160 -7.56 -1.36 8.49
C MET A 160 -8.33 -0.18 7.88
N ASP A 161 -9.02 0.61 8.70
CA ASP A 161 -9.72 1.81 8.24
C ASP A 161 -8.69 2.90 7.92
N ASN A 162 -8.63 3.30 6.64
CA ASN A 162 -7.70 4.33 6.16
C ASN A 162 -7.90 5.70 6.83
N GLN A 163 -9.03 5.95 7.47
CA GLN A 163 -9.22 7.14 8.30
C GLN A 163 -8.58 6.99 9.68
N THR A 164 -8.34 5.77 10.15
CA THR A 164 -7.66 5.51 11.42
C THR A 164 -6.14 5.56 11.24
N VAL A 165 -5.61 4.84 10.28
CA VAL A 165 -4.21 4.87 9.89
C VAL A 165 -4.11 4.45 8.43
N VAL A 166 -3.29 5.13 7.65
CA VAL A 166 -3.14 4.77 6.24
C VAL A 166 -2.17 3.62 6.04
N GLY A 167 -2.33 2.92 4.93
CA GLY A 167 -1.35 1.95 4.46
C GLY A 167 -1.43 0.57 5.07
N VAL A 168 -2.00 0.41 6.27
CA VAL A 168 -2.19 -0.89 6.91
C VAL A 168 -3.35 -1.63 6.24
N GLY A 169 -3.06 -2.79 5.66
CA GLY A 169 -4.07 -3.64 5.05
C GLY A 169 -4.20 -4.98 5.77
N ASN A 170 -4.64 -6.00 5.04
CA ASN A 170 -4.98 -7.28 5.63
C ASN A 170 -3.76 -8.05 6.18
N ILE A 171 -2.62 -7.97 5.49
CA ILE A 171 -1.39 -8.67 5.89
C ILE A 171 -0.86 -8.05 7.18
N TYR A 172 -0.59 -6.76 7.14
CA TYR A 172 0.08 -6.07 8.24
C TYR A 172 -0.81 -5.85 9.45
N ALA A 173 -2.15 -5.80 9.28
CA ALA A 173 -3.07 -5.82 10.41
C ALA A 173 -3.06 -7.17 11.13
N ASN A 174 -3.03 -8.32 10.41
CA ASN A 174 -2.89 -9.64 11.04
C ASN A 174 -1.58 -9.74 11.81
N GLU A 175 -0.46 -9.41 11.16
CA GLU A 175 0.88 -9.52 11.77
C GLU A 175 1.04 -8.61 13.00
N SER A 176 0.57 -7.37 12.91
CA SER A 176 0.67 -6.42 14.03
C SER A 176 -0.17 -6.84 15.22
N LEU A 177 -1.40 -7.34 15.00
CA LEU A 177 -2.26 -7.83 16.06
C LEU A 177 -1.74 -9.14 16.67
N PHE A 178 -1.18 -10.02 15.86
CA PHE A 178 -0.54 -11.25 16.34
C PHE A 178 0.66 -10.92 17.25
N ARG A 179 1.60 -10.08 16.77
CA ARG A 179 2.80 -9.71 17.53
C ARG A 179 2.51 -8.92 18.80
N SER A 180 1.40 -8.17 18.83
CA SER A 180 0.94 -7.44 20.03
C SER A 180 0.03 -8.25 20.94
N GLY A 181 -0.23 -9.53 20.65
CA GLY A 181 -1.06 -10.42 21.47
C GLY A 181 -2.52 -10.01 21.55
N ILE A 182 -3.04 -9.22 20.58
CA ILE A 182 -4.42 -8.71 20.59
C ILE A 182 -5.31 -9.58 19.72
N ASP A 183 -6.42 -10.10 20.29
CA ASP A 183 -7.43 -10.82 19.53
C ASP A 183 -8.05 -9.87 18.47
N PRO A 184 -7.96 -10.19 17.16
CA PRO A 184 -8.45 -9.35 16.09
C PRO A 184 -9.97 -9.09 16.12
N ARG A 185 -10.72 -9.95 16.83
CA ARG A 185 -12.19 -9.87 16.98
C ARG A 185 -12.62 -8.94 18.09
N ARG A 186 -11.70 -8.59 19.02
CA ARG A 186 -12.02 -7.73 20.17
C ARG A 186 -12.50 -6.38 19.71
N ALA A 187 -13.56 -5.86 20.35
CA ALA A 187 -14.06 -4.51 20.05
C ALA A 187 -12.98 -3.47 20.28
N ALA A 188 -12.75 -2.59 19.29
CA ALA A 188 -11.70 -1.57 19.36
C ALA A 188 -11.82 -0.69 20.61
N GLY A 189 -13.05 -0.33 20.99
CA GLY A 189 -13.32 0.46 22.19
C GLY A 189 -12.96 -0.23 23.51
N ARG A 190 -12.72 -1.54 23.52
CA ARG A 190 -12.36 -2.32 24.72
C ARG A 190 -10.86 -2.55 24.89
N ILE A 191 -10.03 -2.04 23.98
CA ILE A 191 -8.56 -2.13 24.08
C ILE A 191 -8.07 -1.04 25.03
N SER A 192 -7.21 -1.40 25.98
CA SER A 192 -6.62 -0.45 26.94
C SER A 192 -5.56 0.44 26.27
N LEU A 193 -5.24 1.57 26.92
CA LEU A 193 -4.19 2.47 26.44
C LEU A 193 -2.84 1.75 26.28
N ALA A 194 -2.41 1.02 27.29
CA ALA A 194 -1.12 0.29 27.26
C ALA A 194 -1.05 -0.70 26.08
N ARG A 195 -2.16 -1.39 25.78
CA ARG A 195 -2.19 -2.30 24.62
C ARG A 195 -2.18 -1.55 23.29
N TYR A 196 -2.80 -0.37 23.21
CA TYR A 196 -2.68 0.48 22.03
C TYR A 196 -1.28 1.08 21.85
N GLU A 197 -0.58 1.39 22.93
CA GLU A 197 0.82 1.82 22.88
C GLU A 197 1.71 0.71 22.30
N LEU A 198 1.52 -0.53 22.75
CA LEU A 198 2.20 -1.68 22.19
C LEU A 198 1.83 -1.88 20.71
N LEU A 199 0.54 -1.86 20.37
CA LEU A 199 0.06 -2.03 19.00
C LEU A 199 0.62 -0.99 18.05
N ALA A 200 0.62 0.29 18.45
CA ALA A 200 1.15 1.37 17.59
C ALA A 200 2.64 1.16 17.28
N ARG A 201 3.45 0.85 18.30
CA ARG A 201 4.88 0.51 18.10
C ARG A 201 5.04 -0.73 17.21
N THR A 202 4.25 -1.77 17.44
CA THR A 202 4.31 -3.00 16.65
C THR A 202 3.95 -2.77 15.19
N VAL A 203 2.94 -1.94 14.90
CA VAL A 203 2.59 -1.55 13.51
C VAL A 203 3.79 -0.91 12.82
N VAL A 204 4.43 0.06 13.47
CA VAL A 204 5.61 0.75 12.91
C VAL A 204 6.73 -0.25 12.63
N THR A 205 7.08 -1.10 13.61
CA THR A 205 8.14 -2.11 13.47
C THR A 205 7.87 -3.08 12.32
N VAL A 206 6.65 -3.63 12.25
CA VAL A 206 6.26 -4.59 11.20
C VAL A 206 6.35 -3.96 9.82
N LEU A 207 5.91 -2.72 9.66
CA LEU A 207 5.97 -2.02 8.38
C LEU A 207 7.41 -1.67 7.99
N GLN A 208 8.24 -1.24 8.94
CA GLN A 208 9.67 -0.96 8.70
C GLN A 208 10.44 -2.22 8.29
N GLU A 209 10.23 -3.33 9.01
CA GLU A 209 10.83 -4.63 8.65
C GLU A 209 10.41 -5.05 7.24
N ALA A 210 9.13 -4.89 6.90
CA ALA A 210 8.62 -5.22 5.57
C ALA A 210 9.26 -4.35 4.47
N ILE A 211 9.39 -3.04 4.69
CA ILE A 211 10.06 -2.14 3.74
C ILE A 211 11.54 -2.54 3.58
N ALA A 212 12.25 -2.77 4.69
CA ALA A 212 13.66 -3.16 4.67
C ALA A 212 13.91 -4.48 3.93
N GLN A 213 12.92 -5.39 3.91
CA GLN A 213 12.97 -6.66 3.20
C GLN A 213 12.43 -6.59 1.76
N GLY A 214 12.10 -5.40 1.26
CA GLY A 214 11.58 -5.23 -0.09
C GLY A 214 10.07 -5.49 -0.26
N GLY A 215 9.31 -5.51 0.83
CA GLY A 215 7.86 -5.79 0.84
C GLY A 215 7.53 -7.29 0.83
N THR A 216 6.23 -7.64 0.90
CA THR A 216 5.78 -9.02 0.74
C THR A 216 5.59 -9.34 -0.73
N THR A 217 6.19 -10.41 -1.21
CA THR A 217 5.84 -10.98 -2.51
C THR A 217 4.58 -11.81 -2.40
N LEU A 218 3.46 -11.20 -2.69
CA LEU A 218 2.32 -11.93 -3.22
C LEU A 218 2.60 -12.22 -4.69
N ARG A 219 2.10 -13.35 -5.21
CA ARG A 219 2.32 -13.87 -6.58
C ARG A 219 2.12 -12.86 -7.72
N ASP A 220 1.54 -11.70 -7.41
CA ASP A 220 1.12 -10.68 -8.38
C ASP A 220 2.02 -9.43 -8.37
N PHE A 221 3.07 -9.35 -7.53
CA PHE A 221 3.96 -8.21 -7.46
C PHE A 221 5.33 -8.57 -8.01
N THR A 222 5.72 -7.94 -9.10
CA THR A 222 7.08 -8.01 -9.65
C THR A 222 7.83 -6.72 -9.32
N HIS A 223 9.11 -6.83 -8.95
CA HIS A 223 10.01 -5.68 -8.83
C HIS A 223 10.02 -4.85 -10.13
N PRO A 224 10.37 -3.55 -10.08
CA PRO A 224 10.50 -2.71 -11.27
C PRO A 224 11.43 -3.29 -12.35
N ASP A 225 12.44 -4.06 -11.94
CA ASP A 225 13.39 -4.80 -12.82
C ASP A 225 12.83 -6.11 -13.40
N GLY A 226 11.59 -6.47 -13.08
CA GLY A 226 10.91 -7.62 -13.67
C GLY A 226 11.14 -8.94 -12.94
N GLU A 227 11.99 -8.96 -11.92
CA GLU A 227 12.16 -10.13 -11.07
C GLU A 227 10.98 -10.27 -10.10
N SER A 228 10.46 -11.48 -9.94
CA SER A 228 9.52 -11.77 -8.86
C SER A 228 10.29 -11.61 -7.54
N GLY A 229 9.98 -10.54 -6.78
CA GLY A 229 10.64 -10.24 -5.54
C GLY A 229 10.59 -11.45 -4.59
N TYR A 230 11.71 -12.06 -4.34
CA TYR A 230 11.89 -13.21 -3.45
C TYR A 230 11.94 -12.77 -1.98
N PHE A 231 10.98 -11.97 -1.52
CA PHE A 231 10.91 -11.69 -0.09
C PHE A 231 9.66 -12.34 0.51
N ARG A 232 9.84 -13.57 0.92
CA ARG A 232 8.97 -14.16 1.94
C ARG A 232 9.32 -13.49 3.26
N LEU A 233 8.60 -12.42 3.62
CA LEU A 233 8.44 -12.13 5.04
C LEU A 233 8.07 -13.45 5.71
N SER A 234 8.79 -13.81 6.77
CA SER A 234 8.39 -14.91 7.64
C SER A 234 7.12 -14.47 8.39
N LEU A 235 5.98 -14.56 7.69
CA LEU A 235 4.68 -14.19 8.26
C LEU A 235 4.37 -15.14 9.42
N LEU A 236 3.97 -14.59 10.54
CA LEU A 236 3.70 -15.33 11.77
C LEU A 236 2.24 -15.79 11.85
N ALA A 237 1.34 -15.06 11.23
CA ALA A 237 -0.10 -15.34 11.27
C ALA A 237 -0.74 -15.36 9.87
N TYR A 238 -0.55 -14.34 9.04
CA TYR A 238 -1.24 -14.22 7.75
C TYR A 238 -0.93 -15.40 6.82
N GLY A 239 -1.99 -16.05 6.30
CA GLY A 239 -1.87 -17.20 5.38
C GLY A 239 -1.44 -18.51 6.06
N ARG A 240 -1.39 -18.55 7.39
CA ARG A 240 -0.94 -19.72 8.16
C ARG A 240 -2.05 -20.42 8.95
N ALA A 241 -3.29 -20.28 8.53
CA ALA A 241 -4.43 -20.98 9.14
C ALA A 241 -4.17 -22.49 9.18
N GLY A 242 -4.46 -23.12 10.31
CA GLY A 242 -4.23 -24.55 10.53
C GLY A 242 -2.78 -24.95 10.86
N GLN A 243 -1.82 -24.03 10.75
CA GLN A 243 -0.42 -24.28 11.11
C GLN A 243 -0.17 -24.02 12.61
N SER A 244 0.92 -24.55 13.12
CA SER A 244 1.36 -24.29 14.50
C SER A 244 1.80 -22.85 14.69
N CYS A 245 1.35 -22.24 15.78
CA CYS A 245 1.82 -20.93 16.26
C CYS A 245 3.31 -21.01 16.61
N GLN A 246 4.11 -20.10 16.09
CA GLN A 246 5.56 -20.09 16.36
C GLN A 246 5.91 -19.71 17.81
N TYR A 247 4.97 -19.11 18.57
CA TYR A 247 5.21 -18.73 19.96
C TYR A 247 4.80 -19.80 20.98
N CYS A 248 3.70 -20.53 20.74
CA CYS A 248 3.15 -21.45 21.73
C CYS A 248 2.82 -22.84 21.19
N GLY A 249 3.04 -23.12 19.90
CA GLY A 249 2.74 -24.41 19.28
C GLY A 249 1.28 -24.68 18.99
N ASN A 250 0.32 -23.93 19.56
CA ASN A 250 -1.11 -24.14 19.31
C ASN A 250 -1.49 -23.86 17.85
N CYS A 251 -2.52 -24.54 17.36
CA CYS A 251 -3.04 -24.37 16.01
C CYS A 251 -3.60 -22.95 15.79
N LEU A 252 -3.13 -22.26 14.75
CA LEU A 252 -3.66 -20.97 14.32
C LEU A 252 -5.05 -21.15 13.71
N ARG A 253 -6.00 -20.32 14.14
CA ARG A 253 -7.38 -20.34 13.68
C ARG A 253 -7.64 -19.22 12.67
N GLU A 254 -8.60 -19.46 11.79
CA GLU A 254 -9.08 -18.47 10.83
C GLU A 254 -10.53 -18.10 11.11
N VAL A 255 -10.84 -16.83 10.89
CA VAL A 255 -12.20 -16.26 10.88
C VAL A 255 -12.32 -15.21 9.79
N ARG A 256 -13.51 -14.98 9.27
CA ARG A 256 -13.76 -13.84 8.37
C ARG A 256 -14.26 -12.64 9.16
N LEU A 257 -13.50 -11.52 9.08
CA LEU A 257 -13.91 -10.23 9.63
C LEU A 257 -14.03 -9.23 8.49
N ALA A 258 -15.18 -8.59 8.35
CA ALA A 258 -15.49 -7.65 7.27
C ALA A 258 -15.10 -8.19 5.86
N GLY A 259 -15.42 -9.45 5.59
CA GLY A 259 -15.12 -10.12 4.32
C GLY A 259 -13.65 -10.51 4.11
N ARG A 260 -12.76 -10.28 5.09
CA ARG A 260 -11.32 -10.56 4.99
C ARG A 260 -10.90 -11.74 5.86
N SER A 261 -10.06 -12.63 5.31
CA SER A 261 -9.39 -13.68 6.07
C SER A 261 -8.60 -13.06 7.23
N THR A 262 -8.77 -13.63 8.41
CA THR A 262 -8.16 -13.18 9.67
C THR A 262 -7.63 -14.39 10.40
N VAL A 263 -6.31 -14.50 10.50
CA VAL A 263 -5.64 -15.62 11.19
C VAL A 263 -5.13 -15.14 12.54
N TYR A 264 -5.36 -15.94 13.58
CA TYR A 264 -4.95 -15.59 14.94
C TYR A 264 -4.63 -16.84 15.76
N CYS A 265 -3.85 -16.67 16.81
CA CYS A 265 -3.59 -17.69 17.81
C CYS A 265 -4.59 -17.54 18.97
N PRO A 266 -5.45 -18.54 19.24
CA PRO A 266 -6.44 -18.45 20.33
C PRO A 266 -5.81 -18.47 21.72
N HIS A 267 -4.53 -18.82 21.84
CA HIS A 267 -3.80 -18.86 23.11
C HIS A 267 -2.98 -17.56 23.33
N CYS A 268 -2.30 -17.05 22.30
CA CYS A 268 -1.43 -15.87 22.46
C CYS A 268 -2.18 -14.55 22.37
N GLN A 269 -3.37 -14.52 21.76
CA GLN A 269 -4.12 -13.28 21.49
C GLN A 269 -5.41 -13.24 22.33
N HIS A 270 -5.57 -12.17 23.14
CA HIS A 270 -6.71 -11.98 24.03
C HIS A 270 -7.35 -10.60 23.88
#